data_a6f830ac0d4fd80b2d5601c77808029a
#
_entry.id   a6f830ac0d4fd80b2d5601c77808029a
#
_cell.length_a   1.000
_cell.length_b   1.000
_cell.length_c   1.000
_cell.angle_alpha   90.00
_cell.angle_beta   90.00
_cell.angle_gamma   90.00
#
_symmetry.space_group_name_H-M   'P 1'
#
loop_
_entity.id
_entity.type
_entity.pdbx_description
1 polymer ?
#
loop_
_entity_poly.entity_id
_entity_poly.type
_entity_poly.pdbx_seq_one_letter_code
_entity_poly.pdbx_strand_id
1 'polypeptide(L)'
;MNMASRFRVFFTSCLAAFMVLSCDNPTKKTKIGRENPPGTEQNAEVNLEGIALMYKYKCAICHGENGVSVMKDAPNLVTTEYNMEERVAIIMNGKGTMPPQKDVLDMPTIRGLAVYIDSLK
;
A
#
# COMPACT_ATOMS: atom_id res chain seq x y z
N MET A 1 64.12 -34.30 26.85
CA MET A 1 62.70 -34.12 27.27
C MET A 1 62.09 -33.22 26.21
N ASN A 2 61.29 -33.82 25.36
CA ASN A 2 60.88 -33.19 24.07
C ASN A 2 59.70 -32.24 24.25
N MET A 3 59.91 -31.03 23.79
CA MET A 3 58.99 -29.90 23.79
C MET A 3 57.73 -30.13 22.93
N ALA A 4 57.66 -31.28 22.22
CA ALA A 4 56.53 -31.66 21.38
C ALA A 4 55.35 -32.33 22.13
N SER A 5 55.57 -32.73 23.40
CA SER A 5 54.51 -33.47 24.16
C SER A 5 53.54 -32.55 24.93
N ARG A 6 53.86 -31.26 25.07
CA ARG A 6 53.04 -30.32 25.83
C ARG A 6 51.96 -29.59 24.99
N PHE A 7 52.04 -29.74 23.66
CA PHE A 7 51.13 -29.05 22.76
C PHE A 7 49.86 -29.86 22.41
N ARG A 8 49.85 -31.15 22.76
CA ARG A 8 48.74 -32.05 22.44
C ARG A 8 47.60 -32.07 23.43
N VAL A 9 47.78 -31.52 24.62
CA VAL A 9 46.77 -31.60 25.69
C VAL A 9 45.83 -30.39 25.70
N PHE A 10 46.22 -29.29 25.05
CA PHE A 10 45.37 -28.10 25.02
C PHE A 10 44.38 -28.04 23.83
N PHE A 11 44.49 -28.96 22.86
CA PHE A 11 43.63 -28.91 21.67
C PHE A 11 42.36 -29.75 21.75
N THR A 12 42.25 -30.63 22.76
CA THR A 12 41.07 -31.48 22.93
C THR A 12 40.01 -30.92 23.86
N SER A 13 40.29 -29.84 24.60
CA SER A 13 39.33 -29.24 25.53
C SER A 13 38.49 -28.09 24.91
N CYS A 14 38.80 -27.63 23.71
CA CYS A 14 38.13 -26.52 23.08
C CYS A 14 37.04 -26.92 22.09
N LEU A 15 36.89 -28.24 21.82
CA LEU A 15 35.91 -28.74 20.83
C LEU A 15 34.56 -29.13 21.45
N ALA A 16 34.42 -29.10 22.77
CA ALA A 16 33.20 -29.52 23.45
C ALA A 16 32.27 -28.35 23.89
N ALA A 17 32.65 -27.10 23.65
CA ALA A 17 31.88 -25.94 24.13
C ALA A 17 31.16 -25.15 23.00
N PHE A 18 31.12 -25.68 21.75
CA PHE A 18 30.57 -24.91 20.62
C PHE A 18 29.25 -25.46 20.06
N MET A 19 28.55 -26.31 20.81
CA MET A 19 27.33 -26.97 20.34
C MET A 19 26.08 -26.63 21.16
N VAL A 20 25.92 -25.46 21.72
CA VAL A 20 24.64 -25.01 22.25
C VAL A 20 24.47 -23.49 22.09
N LEU A 21 24.51 -23.00 20.87
CA LEU A 21 23.77 -21.77 20.52
C LEU A 21 22.96 -22.06 19.25
N SER A 22 21.99 -22.94 19.41
CA SER A 22 20.85 -22.99 18.50
C SER A 22 20.06 -21.72 18.79
N CYS A 23 20.24 -20.69 17.98
CA CYS A 23 19.31 -19.59 17.90
C CYS A 23 18.02 -20.16 17.31
N ASP A 24 17.14 -20.62 18.16
CA ASP A 24 15.72 -20.73 17.83
C ASP A 24 15.21 -19.32 17.53
N ASN A 25 15.27 -18.98 16.26
CA ASN A 25 14.53 -17.85 15.73
C ASN A 25 13.07 -18.33 15.60
N PRO A 26 12.15 -17.89 16.46
CA PRO A 26 10.75 -18.18 16.25
C PRO A 26 10.33 -17.37 15.02
N THR A 27 10.45 -17.97 13.85
CA THR A 27 9.73 -17.54 12.66
C THR A 27 8.25 -17.58 13.04
N LYS A 28 7.73 -16.46 13.56
CA LYS A 28 6.31 -16.16 13.52
C LYS A 28 5.91 -16.29 12.05
N LYS A 29 5.47 -17.48 11.67
CA LYS A 29 4.64 -17.67 10.50
C LYS A 29 3.36 -16.88 10.79
N THR A 30 3.39 -15.59 10.49
CA THR A 30 2.19 -14.81 10.30
C THR A 30 1.49 -15.46 9.12
N LYS A 31 0.58 -16.38 9.42
CA LYS A 31 -0.45 -16.76 8.47
C LYS A 31 -1.19 -15.47 8.18
N ILE A 32 -0.94 -14.88 7.03
CA ILE A 32 -1.84 -13.90 6.43
C ILE A 32 -3.08 -14.69 6.06
N GLY A 33 -3.86 -15.03 7.06
CA GLY A 33 -5.21 -15.47 6.93
C GLY A 33 -5.98 -14.24 6.47
N ARG A 34 -6.41 -14.26 5.23
CA ARG A 34 -7.40 -13.32 4.68
C ARG A 34 -8.75 -13.75 5.25
N GLU A 35 -8.90 -13.61 6.57
CA GLU A 35 -10.20 -13.69 7.23
C GLU A 35 -10.79 -12.29 7.23
N ASN A 36 -11.69 -12.05 6.28
CA ASN A 36 -12.61 -10.95 6.40
C ASN A 36 -13.50 -11.26 7.60
N PRO A 37 -13.48 -10.47 8.69
CA PRO A 37 -14.43 -10.65 9.78
C PRO A 37 -15.83 -10.36 9.25
N PRO A 38 -16.83 -11.20 9.60
CA PRO A 38 -18.21 -10.96 9.21
C PRO A 38 -18.76 -9.76 9.98
N GLY A 39 -19.25 -8.77 9.26
CA GLY A 39 -20.24 -7.81 9.75
C GLY A 39 -19.76 -6.85 10.82
N THR A 40 -18.83 -5.98 10.49
CA THR A 40 -18.79 -4.66 11.10
C THR A 40 -19.11 -3.68 9.98
N GLU A 41 -20.24 -3.01 10.07
CA GLU A 41 -20.45 -1.71 9.46
C GLU A 41 -19.44 -0.77 10.10
N GLN A 42 -18.17 -0.98 9.76
CA GLN A 42 -17.16 0.02 9.99
C GLN A 42 -17.49 1.09 8.98
N ASN A 43 -18.02 2.20 9.49
CA ASN A 43 -17.80 3.49 8.88
C ASN A 43 -16.35 3.45 8.42
N ALA A 44 -16.15 3.15 7.13
CA ALA A 44 -14.85 3.23 6.53
C ALA A 44 -14.49 4.71 6.62
N GLU A 45 -13.78 5.06 7.68
CA GLU A 45 -13.03 6.30 7.74
C GLU A 45 -12.14 6.21 6.51
N VAL A 46 -12.58 6.89 5.47
CA VAL A 46 -11.88 6.91 4.19
C VAL A 46 -10.49 7.40 4.54
N ASN A 47 -9.52 6.50 4.47
CA ASN A 47 -8.14 6.86 4.77
C ASN A 47 -7.69 7.88 3.72
N LEU A 48 -7.79 9.16 4.06
CA LEU A 48 -7.49 10.27 3.16
C LEU A 48 -6.07 10.19 2.59
N GLU A 49 -5.12 9.67 3.36
CA GLU A 49 -3.75 9.46 2.87
C GLU A 49 -3.73 8.41 1.75
N GLY A 50 -4.42 7.29 1.93
CA GLY A 50 -4.55 6.25 0.90
C GLY A 50 -5.26 6.76 -0.35
N ILE A 51 -6.30 7.59 -0.19
CA ILE A 51 -7.02 8.21 -1.31
C ILE A 51 -6.14 9.24 -2.03
N ALA A 52 -5.40 10.08 -1.31
CA ALA A 52 -4.47 11.04 -1.90
C ALA A 52 -3.38 10.32 -2.71
N LEU A 53 -2.85 9.20 -2.18
CA LEU A 53 -1.90 8.37 -2.90
C LEU A 53 -2.52 7.75 -4.16
N MET A 54 -3.74 7.24 -4.06
CA MET A 54 -4.48 6.69 -5.20
C MET A 54 -4.69 7.75 -6.28
N TYR A 55 -5.10 8.95 -5.90
CA TYR A 55 -5.24 10.09 -6.80
C TYR A 55 -3.91 10.39 -7.51
N LYS A 56 -2.83 10.51 -6.74
CA LYS A 56 -1.49 10.82 -7.26
C LYS A 56 -1.05 9.83 -8.35
N TYR A 57 -1.23 8.54 -8.14
CA TYR A 57 -0.73 7.53 -9.08
C TYR A 57 -1.67 7.19 -10.23
N LYS A 58 -2.97 7.42 -10.08
CA LYS A 58 -3.96 7.04 -11.12
C LYS A 58 -4.61 8.21 -11.83
N CYS A 59 -4.77 9.33 -11.16
CA CYS A 59 -5.53 10.47 -11.67
C CYS A 59 -4.63 11.64 -12.09
N ALA A 60 -3.62 11.95 -11.27
CA ALA A 60 -2.75 13.11 -11.45
C ALA A 60 -1.93 13.06 -12.74
N ILE A 61 -1.70 11.89 -13.32
CA ILE A 61 -1.02 11.73 -14.59
C ILE A 61 -1.71 12.50 -15.73
N CYS A 62 -3.02 12.66 -15.64
CA CYS A 62 -3.83 13.43 -16.60
C CYS A 62 -4.33 14.75 -15.99
N HIS A 63 -4.78 14.70 -14.75
CA HIS A 63 -5.47 15.82 -14.09
C HIS A 63 -4.54 16.72 -13.25
N GLY A 64 -3.24 16.40 -13.17
CA GLY A 64 -2.28 17.13 -12.34
C GLY A 64 -2.42 16.83 -10.85
N GLU A 65 -1.35 17.02 -10.08
CA GLU A 65 -1.34 16.74 -8.63
C GLU A 65 -2.33 17.62 -7.85
N ASN A 66 -2.58 18.84 -8.32
CA ASN A 66 -3.47 19.81 -7.69
C ASN A 66 -4.81 19.95 -8.46
N GLY A 67 -5.19 18.98 -9.27
CA GLY A 67 -6.42 19.04 -10.05
C GLY A 67 -6.37 19.98 -11.26
N VAL A 68 -5.24 20.63 -11.50
CA VAL A 68 -5.00 21.45 -12.70
C VAL A 68 -4.47 20.55 -13.80
N SER A 69 -5.26 20.38 -14.85
CA SER A 69 -4.98 19.43 -15.92
C SER A 69 -3.60 19.66 -16.56
N VAL A 70 -2.88 18.56 -16.77
CA VAL A 70 -1.60 18.51 -17.48
C VAL A 70 -1.72 17.87 -18.86
N MET A 71 -2.88 17.32 -19.20
CA MET A 71 -3.19 16.76 -20.52
C MET A 71 -4.31 17.55 -21.20
N LYS A 72 -4.16 17.77 -22.50
CA LYS A 72 -5.05 18.60 -23.32
C LYS A 72 -6.53 18.18 -23.24
N ASP A 73 -6.80 16.87 -23.20
CA ASP A 73 -8.17 16.34 -23.24
C ASP A 73 -8.74 16.00 -21.86
N ALA A 74 -7.95 16.19 -20.78
CA ALA A 74 -8.42 16.00 -19.42
C ALA A 74 -9.00 17.33 -18.89
N PRO A 75 -10.18 17.32 -18.26
CA PRO A 75 -10.74 18.54 -17.68
C PRO A 75 -9.94 18.98 -16.44
N ASN A 76 -9.92 20.29 -16.22
CA ASN A 76 -9.39 20.87 -15.00
C ASN A 76 -10.39 20.64 -13.87
N LEU A 77 -10.02 19.79 -12.90
CA LEU A 77 -10.91 19.38 -11.82
C LEU A 77 -11.23 20.52 -10.83
N VAL A 78 -10.36 21.52 -10.72
CA VAL A 78 -10.56 22.68 -9.83
C VAL A 78 -11.72 23.55 -10.31
N THR A 79 -12.00 23.57 -11.60
CA THR A 79 -13.05 24.40 -12.22
C THR A 79 -14.31 23.62 -12.61
N THR A 80 -14.30 22.29 -12.47
CA THR A 80 -15.49 21.49 -12.79
C THR A 80 -16.56 21.61 -11.69
N GLU A 81 -17.83 21.76 -12.09
CA GLU A 81 -18.97 21.95 -11.18
C GLU A 81 -19.82 20.69 -11.02
N TYR A 82 -19.23 19.51 -11.19
CA TYR A 82 -19.94 18.24 -10.97
C TYR A 82 -20.30 18.06 -9.51
N ASN A 83 -21.50 17.62 -9.24
CA ASN A 83 -21.91 17.17 -7.91
C ASN A 83 -21.26 15.84 -7.56
N MET A 84 -21.44 15.37 -6.31
CA MET A 84 -20.82 14.16 -5.80
C MET A 84 -21.16 12.91 -6.63
N GLU A 85 -22.44 12.72 -6.96
CA GLU A 85 -22.89 11.51 -7.68
C GLU A 85 -22.44 11.55 -9.16
N GLU A 86 -22.37 12.70 -9.77
CA GLU A 86 -21.82 12.87 -11.10
C GLU A 86 -20.32 12.52 -11.13
N ARG A 87 -19.55 12.97 -10.14
CA ARG A 87 -18.12 12.59 -10.02
C ARG A 87 -17.96 11.09 -9.85
N VAL A 88 -18.73 10.50 -8.95
CA VAL A 88 -18.73 9.04 -8.76
C VAL A 88 -19.05 8.33 -10.07
N ALA A 89 -20.09 8.73 -10.78
CA ALA A 89 -20.49 8.14 -12.06
C ALA A 89 -19.40 8.27 -13.13
N ILE A 90 -18.73 9.44 -13.21
CA ILE A 90 -17.63 9.68 -14.15
C ILE A 90 -16.43 8.80 -13.80
N ILE A 91 -16.04 8.70 -12.53
CA ILE A 91 -14.92 7.85 -12.11
C ILE A 91 -15.24 6.39 -12.42
N MET A 92 -16.46 5.93 -12.10
CA MET A 92 -16.88 4.54 -12.35
C MET A 92 -16.85 4.17 -13.83
N ASN A 93 -17.48 4.98 -14.66
CA ASN A 93 -17.80 4.61 -16.04
C ASN A 93 -16.85 5.22 -17.07
N GLY A 94 -16.00 6.15 -16.65
CA GLY A 94 -15.20 6.95 -17.55
C GLY A 94 -16.02 8.03 -18.28
N LYS A 95 -15.33 8.92 -18.96
CA LYS A 95 -15.98 9.95 -19.80
C LYS A 95 -15.02 10.41 -20.92
N GLY A 96 -15.42 10.29 -22.15
CA GLY A 96 -14.56 10.64 -23.30
C GLY A 96 -13.31 9.76 -23.33
N THR A 97 -12.14 10.36 -23.17
CA THR A 97 -10.84 9.66 -23.14
C THR A 97 -10.49 9.08 -21.78
N MET A 98 -11.24 9.44 -20.72
CA MET A 98 -11.02 8.90 -19.38
C MET A 98 -11.52 7.45 -19.29
N PRO A 99 -10.66 6.48 -18.95
CA PRO A 99 -11.08 5.08 -18.82
C PRO A 99 -11.93 4.86 -17.57
N PRO A 100 -12.86 3.86 -17.59
CA PRO A 100 -13.64 3.46 -16.43
C PRO A 100 -12.75 2.88 -15.32
N GLN A 101 -13.08 3.16 -14.07
CA GLN A 101 -12.31 2.67 -12.91
C GLN A 101 -13.04 1.59 -12.10
N LYS A 102 -14.32 1.30 -12.38
CA LYS A 102 -15.14 0.34 -11.63
C LYS A 102 -14.59 -1.08 -11.57
N ASP A 103 -13.78 -1.48 -12.55
CA ASP A 103 -13.21 -2.83 -12.63
C ASP A 103 -11.87 -2.95 -11.88
N VAL A 104 -11.30 -1.82 -11.44
CA VAL A 104 -10.00 -1.74 -10.77
C VAL A 104 -10.05 -1.09 -9.39
N LEU A 105 -11.10 -0.35 -9.08
CA LEU A 105 -11.32 0.31 -7.79
C LEU A 105 -12.67 -0.12 -7.20
N ASP A 106 -12.72 -0.31 -5.90
CA ASP A 106 -13.95 -0.54 -5.16
C ASP A 106 -14.75 0.75 -4.94
N MET A 107 -16.04 0.62 -4.60
CA MET A 107 -16.92 1.76 -4.40
C MET A 107 -16.49 2.71 -3.28
N PRO A 108 -16.01 2.25 -2.11
CA PRO A 108 -15.46 3.13 -1.09
C PRO A 108 -14.31 4.00 -1.60
N THR A 109 -13.37 3.42 -2.36
CA THR A 109 -12.26 4.16 -2.98
C THR A 109 -12.75 5.17 -4.01
N ILE A 110 -13.70 4.81 -4.87
CA ILE A 110 -14.30 5.71 -5.87
C ILE A 110 -14.98 6.89 -5.19
N ARG A 111 -15.78 6.65 -4.14
CA ARG A 111 -16.40 7.72 -3.36
C ARG A 111 -15.38 8.60 -2.65
N GLY A 112 -14.34 7.99 -2.07
CA GLY A 112 -13.23 8.70 -1.45
C GLY A 112 -12.52 9.63 -2.44
N LEU A 113 -12.25 9.16 -3.65
CA LEU A 113 -11.67 9.98 -4.72
C LEU A 113 -12.59 11.14 -5.13
N ALA A 114 -13.89 10.92 -5.20
CA ALA A 114 -14.84 11.98 -5.53
C ALA A 114 -14.87 13.09 -4.45
N VAL A 115 -14.74 12.72 -3.17
CA VAL A 115 -14.59 13.66 -2.05
C VAL A 115 -13.25 14.39 -2.12
N TYR A 116 -12.15 13.64 -2.34
CA TYR A 116 -10.82 14.21 -2.45
C TYR A 116 -10.72 15.26 -3.57
N ILE A 117 -11.30 14.97 -4.74
CA ILE A 117 -11.34 15.91 -5.87
C ILE A 117 -12.07 17.21 -5.48
N ASP A 118 -13.12 17.13 -4.68
CA ASP A 118 -13.81 18.33 -4.22
C ASP A 118 -12.93 19.20 -3.30
N SER A 119 -12.06 18.59 -2.54
CA SER A 119 -11.12 19.29 -1.66
C SER A 119 -9.96 19.99 -2.38
N LEU A 120 -9.78 19.73 -3.69
CA LEU A 120 -8.77 20.39 -4.51
C LEU A 120 -9.20 21.80 -4.99
N LYS A 121 -10.44 22.19 -4.77
CA LYS A 121 -11.02 23.47 -5.20
C LYS A 121 -10.65 24.64 -4.33
#